data_730e79f63cb0212314783ec0875b7d20
#
_entry.id   730e79f63cb0212314783ec0875b7d20
#
_cell.length_a   1.000
_cell.length_b   1.000
_cell.length_c   1.000
_cell.angle_alpha   90.00
_cell.angle_beta   90.00
_cell.angle_gamma   90.00
#
_symmetry.space_group_name_H-M   'P 1'
#
loop_
_entity.id
_entity.type
_entity.pdbx_description
1 polymer ?
#
loop_
_entity_poly.entity_id
_entity_poly.type
_entity_poly.pdbx_seq_one_letter_code
_entity_poly.pdbx_strand_id
1 'polypeptide(L)' 'ATLPRVLTQVDMALINTNYALEAKLNPTKDALAIEGSDSPYVNILVARPDNKDSDAMQKLAKALHSAEIKQFIQEKYKG' A
#
# COMPACT_ATOMS: atom_id res chain seq x y z
N ALA A 1 5.02 -2.37 -11.40
CA ALA A 1 5.48 -0.98 -11.44
C ALA A 1 5.33 -0.34 -12.81
N THR A 2 5.40 -1.11 -13.91
CA THR A 2 5.27 -0.58 -15.26
C THR A 2 3.83 -0.51 -15.77
N LEU A 3 2.89 -1.19 -15.12
CA LEU A 3 1.52 -1.31 -15.58
C LEU A 3 0.79 0.02 -15.81
N PRO A 4 0.94 1.04 -14.95
CA PRO A 4 0.26 2.31 -15.21
C PRO A 4 0.65 2.96 -16.53
N ARG A 5 1.91 2.79 -16.95
CA ARG A 5 2.41 3.40 -18.18
C ARG A 5 1.90 2.72 -19.45
N VAL A 6 1.54 1.44 -19.35
CA VAL A 6 1.07 0.65 -20.49
C VAL A 6 -0.43 0.37 -20.44
N LEU A 7 -1.14 1.04 -19.55
CA LEU A 7 -2.58 0.81 -19.37
C LEU A 7 -3.37 1.05 -20.65
N THR A 8 -2.95 2.01 -21.47
CA THR A 8 -3.60 2.28 -22.75
C THR A 8 -3.35 1.21 -23.81
N GLN A 9 -2.42 0.31 -23.55
CA GLN A 9 -2.03 -0.75 -24.50
C GLN A 9 -2.64 -2.11 -24.13
N VAL A 10 -3.39 -2.18 -23.02
CA VAL A 10 -4.01 -3.42 -22.56
C VAL A 10 -5.49 -3.18 -22.28
N ASP A 11 -6.25 -4.25 -22.23
CA ASP A 11 -7.69 -4.13 -21.97
C ASP A 11 -7.97 -3.80 -20.49
N MET A 12 -7.24 -4.40 -19.57
CA MET A 12 -7.32 -4.08 -18.14
C MET A 12 -6.05 -4.55 -17.43
N ALA A 13 -5.80 -3.98 -16.26
CA ALA A 13 -4.65 -4.34 -15.43
C ALA A 13 -5.00 -4.23 -13.95
N LEU A 14 -4.40 -5.09 -13.13
CA LEU A 14 -4.44 -5.00 -11.68
C LEU A 14 -3.21 -4.21 -11.23
N ILE A 15 -3.44 -3.10 -10.54
CA ILE A 15 -2.36 -2.19 -10.15
C ILE A 15 -2.48 -1.89 -8.67
N ASN A 16 -1.37 -2.03 -7.94
CA ASN A 16 -1.32 -1.62 -6.54
C ASN A 16 -1.51 -0.10 -6.43
N THR A 17 -2.23 0.34 -5.42
CA THR A 17 -2.61 1.75 -5.26
C THR A 17 -1.42 2.70 -5.26
N ASN A 18 -0.31 2.33 -4.62
CA ASN A 18 0.87 3.18 -4.59
C ASN A 18 1.40 3.49 -6.00
N TYR A 19 1.42 2.52 -6.89
CA TYR A 19 1.85 2.74 -8.26
C TYR A 19 0.83 3.56 -9.05
N ALA A 20 -0.46 3.36 -8.79
CA ALA A 20 -1.50 4.17 -9.43
C ALA A 20 -1.37 5.64 -9.04
N LEU A 21 -1.13 5.93 -7.76
CA LEU A 21 -0.96 7.29 -7.29
C LEU A 21 0.28 7.96 -7.87
N GLU A 22 1.39 7.22 -8.01
CA GLU A 22 2.61 7.75 -8.63
C GLU A 22 2.37 8.12 -10.10
N ALA A 23 1.49 7.40 -10.76
CA ALA A 23 1.12 7.69 -12.15
C ALA A 23 0.00 8.73 -12.26
N LYS A 24 -0.35 9.37 -11.14
CA LYS A 24 -1.40 10.40 -11.07
C LYS A 24 -2.80 9.88 -11.42
N LEU A 25 -3.01 8.58 -11.28
CA LEU A 25 -4.35 7.99 -11.38
C LEU A 25 -5.07 8.16 -10.06
N ASN A 26 -6.36 8.40 -10.12
CA ASN A 26 -7.21 8.46 -8.93
C ASN A 26 -7.93 7.13 -8.77
N PRO A 27 -7.55 6.29 -7.79
CA PRO A 27 -8.16 4.97 -7.65
C PRO A 27 -9.68 5.00 -7.49
N THR A 28 -10.23 6.06 -6.91
CA THR A 28 -11.68 6.16 -6.71
C THR A 28 -12.44 6.54 -7.98
N LYS A 29 -11.78 7.18 -8.93
CA LYS A 29 -12.42 7.64 -10.17
C LYS A 29 -12.02 6.82 -11.38
N ASP A 30 -10.74 6.41 -11.46
CA ASP A 30 -10.18 5.81 -12.67
C ASP A 30 -10.23 4.28 -12.64
N ALA A 31 -10.54 3.69 -11.50
CA ALA A 31 -10.61 2.23 -11.39
C ALA A 31 -12.02 1.72 -11.72
N LEU A 32 -12.07 0.57 -12.37
CA LEU A 32 -13.33 -0.15 -12.57
C LEU A 32 -13.79 -0.84 -11.29
N ALA A 33 -12.85 -1.29 -10.48
CA ALA A 33 -13.11 -1.91 -9.19
C ALA A 33 -11.91 -1.68 -8.28
N ILE A 34 -12.15 -1.53 -6.98
CA ILE A 34 -11.12 -1.36 -5.96
C ILE A 34 -11.34 -2.41 -4.89
N GLU A 35 -10.25 -3.07 -4.51
CA GLU A 35 -10.28 -4.02 -3.38
C GLU A 35 -10.59 -3.27 -2.09
N GLY A 36 -11.56 -3.76 -1.34
CA GLY A 36 -12.03 -3.10 -0.12
C GLY A 36 -11.12 -3.32 1.07
N SER A 37 -11.34 -2.53 2.12
CA SER A 37 -10.58 -2.63 3.37
C SER A 37 -10.85 -3.93 4.13
N ASP A 38 -11.87 -4.66 3.76
CA ASP A 38 -12.20 -5.98 4.32
C ASP A 38 -11.41 -7.11 3.67
N SER A 39 -10.59 -6.80 2.67
CA SER A 39 -9.75 -7.79 1.98
C SER A 39 -8.73 -8.40 2.95
N PRO A 40 -8.47 -9.71 2.86
CA PRO A 40 -7.41 -10.33 3.65
C PRO A 40 -6.00 -10.03 3.14
N TYR A 41 -5.88 -9.42 1.96
CA TYR A 41 -4.58 -9.13 1.35
C TYR A 41 -4.07 -7.80 1.84
N VAL A 42 -3.21 -7.85 2.86
CA VAL A 42 -2.64 -6.67 3.50
C VAL A 42 -1.11 -6.74 3.48
N ASN A 43 -0.48 -5.58 3.57
CA ASN A 43 0.97 -5.51 3.72
C ASN A 43 1.35 -5.84 5.16
N ILE A 44 2.42 -6.58 5.33
CA ILE A 44 2.90 -6.99 6.64
C ILE A 44 4.39 -6.68 6.78
N LEU A 45 4.81 -6.46 8.02
CA LEU A 45 6.22 -6.36 8.35
C LEU A 45 6.73 -7.75 8.71
N VAL A 46 7.76 -8.21 7.99
CA VAL A 46 8.33 -9.54 8.17
C VAL A 46 9.75 -9.42 8.69
N ALA A 47 10.09 -10.20 9.70
CA ALA A 47 11.43 -10.28 10.25
C ALA A 47 11.88 -11.73 10.39
N ARG A 48 13.19 -11.94 10.41
CA ARG A 48 13.73 -13.27 10.65
C ARG A 48 13.54 -13.67 12.13
N PRO A 49 13.43 -14.97 12.44
CA PRO A 49 13.27 -15.39 13.84
C PRO A 49 14.40 -14.94 14.74
N ASP A 50 15.62 -14.75 14.20
CA ASP A 50 16.80 -14.36 15.00
C ASP A 50 16.80 -12.88 15.38
N ASN A 51 16.04 -12.01 14.70
CA ASN A 51 16.02 -10.58 14.98
C ASN A 51 14.64 -9.99 15.22
N LYS A 52 13.58 -10.81 15.20
CA LYS A 52 12.21 -10.31 15.36
C LYS A 52 11.98 -9.58 16.68
N ASP A 53 12.71 -9.98 17.74
CA ASP A 53 12.59 -9.40 19.06
C ASP A 53 13.67 -8.37 19.37
N SER A 54 14.47 -7.97 18.38
CA SER A 54 15.48 -6.94 18.57
C SER A 54 14.83 -5.59 18.85
N ASP A 55 15.55 -4.73 19.59
CA ASP A 55 15.05 -3.38 19.89
C ASP A 55 14.76 -2.58 18.63
N ALA A 56 15.61 -2.71 17.61
CA ALA A 56 15.42 -2.00 16.36
C ALA A 56 14.12 -2.41 15.65
N MET A 57 13.83 -3.71 15.58
CA MET A 57 12.62 -4.21 14.96
C MET A 57 11.36 -3.83 15.74
N GLN A 58 11.44 -3.87 17.07
CA GLN A 58 10.31 -3.46 17.90
C GLN A 58 10.03 -1.98 17.80
N LYS A 59 11.07 -1.14 17.72
CA LYS A 59 10.92 0.30 17.49
C LYS A 59 10.29 0.58 16.15
N LEU A 60 10.71 -0.14 15.11
CA LEU A 60 10.13 0.00 13.77
C LEU A 60 8.65 -0.37 13.78
N ALA A 61 8.29 -1.49 14.40
CA ALA A 61 6.90 -1.91 14.48
C ALA A 61 6.04 -0.89 15.21
N LYS A 62 6.54 -0.34 16.33
CA LYS A 62 5.83 0.70 17.07
C LYS A 62 5.66 1.96 16.24
N ALA A 63 6.69 2.38 15.50
CA ALA A 63 6.61 3.56 14.64
C ALA A 63 5.55 3.38 13.56
N LEU A 64 5.52 2.20 12.93
CA LEU A 64 4.54 1.91 11.89
C LEU A 64 3.11 1.83 12.41
N HIS A 65 2.91 1.50 13.68
CA HIS A 65 1.59 1.46 14.30
C HIS A 65 1.21 2.75 15.01
N SER A 66 2.01 3.81 14.88
CA SER A 66 1.70 5.08 15.53
C SER A 66 0.49 5.76 14.88
N ALA A 67 -0.18 6.61 15.65
CA ALA A 67 -1.31 7.39 15.14
C ALA A 67 -0.89 8.33 14.01
N GLU A 68 0.33 8.86 14.06
CA GLU A 68 0.87 9.74 13.03
C GLU A 68 1.00 9.03 11.69
N ILE A 69 1.53 7.82 11.70
CA ILE A 69 1.66 7.03 10.47
C ILE A 69 0.29 6.60 9.95
N LYS A 70 -0.62 6.22 10.83
CA LYS A 70 -1.99 5.87 10.44
C LYS A 70 -2.67 7.05 9.73
N GLN A 71 -2.55 8.24 10.28
CA GLN A 71 -3.10 9.44 9.68
C GLN A 71 -2.44 9.75 8.34
N PHE A 72 -1.13 9.61 8.25
CA PHE A 72 -0.39 9.81 7.01
C PHE A 72 -0.88 8.87 5.90
N ILE A 73 -1.09 7.59 6.24
CA ILE A 73 -1.58 6.60 5.27
C ILE A 73 -2.98 6.96 4.79
N GLN A 74 -3.85 7.39 5.69
CA GLN A 74 -5.20 7.78 5.33
C GLN A 74 -5.21 9.00 4.41
N GLU A 75 -4.36 9.98 4.67
CA GLU A 75 -4.29 11.19 3.86
C GLU A 75 -3.66 10.93 2.49
N LYS A 76 -2.55 10.22 2.46
CA LYS A 76 -1.79 10.01 1.22
C LYS A 76 -2.47 8.99 0.32
N TYR A 77 -2.98 7.92 0.87
CA TYR A 77 -3.55 6.82 0.09
C TYR A 77 -5.08 6.82 0.10
N LYS A 78 -5.69 7.80 0.75
CA LYS A 78 -7.15 8.04 0.73
C LYS A 78 -7.95 6.81 1.17
N GLY A 79 -7.49 6.21 2.24
CA GLY A 79 -8.09 4.99 2.78
C GLY A 79 -7.14 3.85 2.69
#